data_308d4c59958ec17c7dc59283ef921966
#
_entry.id   308d4c59958ec17c7dc59283ef921966
#
_cell.length_a   1.000
_cell.length_b   1.000
_cell.length_c   1.000
_cell.angle_alpha   90.00
_cell.angle_beta   90.00
_cell.angle_gamma   90.00
#
_symmetry.space_group_name_H-M   'P 1'
#
loop_
_entity.id
_entity.type
_entity.pdbx_description
1 polymer ?
#
loop_
_entity_poly.entity_id
_entity_poly.type
_entity_poly.pdbx_seq_one_letter_code
_entity_poly.pdbx_strand_id
1 'polypeptide(L)'
;MKMKERFHAICRFLTMVSQGNHRVLFWLLGSAFAAATLPYLSLFFSARILNLLLAKSYRACLYTVVVFLLTQYGLGLFEKICRQYLDGQKEFCLARTEQKITAKALELEFEKFEKTETMDAIRRTNVSSMGSGNVGDQLIVIHTLITSLLSVLYALFFLLRLFLLSDSSRNNFFTSSFSMLALLLLCGVQLALSSRINRRSTQKKIELNQGNDHSNSVANYLVNVMLEERRADDIRIGHLDHFLDVQFGKAMEHFLPMYLDFARFSAITDGKNALLSLLSNFAAYLVIGARALYGVLPIGDVLLYAGSVTRAMSDLQTFLATGSEFDYINSYLSTYEDFIAQPSMAYDGTLPIEKRDDGQYEFAFHDVSFSYPGTNIPVLEHVTLSFAVGEKTALVGRNGAGKTTLIKLLCRLYEPTSGYITLNGIDIRKYSYKEYTQAFSVVFQDFHLFSLPLDENIAAGTEIDEAALQSSLAKVGLTDRVQQLPQGVRTRLYNNNGSGVDLSGGEAQRTAIARALYKDAPFVILDEPTAALDPIAEAEIYEQFSQMTAGKTAVYISHRMSSCKFCDRIIVLDHGRIAEDGTHDTLLANHGIYANLYETQAQYYT
;
A
#
# COMPACT_ATOMS: atom_id res chain seq x y z
N MET A 1 20.33 6.77 -13.16
CA MET A 1 19.62 7.66 -14.14
C MET A 1 20.54 8.74 -14.70
N LYS A 2 20.31 9.15 -15.96
CA LYS A 2 20.99 10.33 -16.56
C LYS A 2 20.40 11.61 -15.93
N MET A 3 21.17 12.71 -15.89
CA MET A 3 20.74 13.97 -15.24
C MET A 3 19.43 14.54 -15.79
N LYS A 4 19.20 14.39 -17.10
CA LYS A 4 17.95 14.80 -17.75
C LYS A 4 16.73 13.98 -17.27
N GLU A 5 16.91 12.70 -17.08
CA GLU A 5 15.87 11.78 -16.57
C GLU A 5 15.53 12.08 -15.12
N ARG A 6 16.53 12.37 -14.27
CA ARG A 6 16.31 12.82 -12.88
C ARG A 6 15.49 14.09 -12.82
N PHE A 7 15.84 15.08 -13.65
CA PHE A 7 15.10 16.34 -13.69
C PHE A 7 13.63 16.13 -14.09
N HIS A 8 13.35 15.29 -15.09
CA HIS A 8 11.97 14.95 -15.46
C HIS A 8 11.22 14.23 -14.34
N ALA A 9 11.86 13.31 -13.63
CA ALA A 9 11.29 12.61 -12.50
C ALA A 9 10.95 13.57 -11.33
N ILE A 10 11.86 14.52 -11.03
CA ILE A 10 11.61 15.56 -10.03
C ILE A 10 10.41 16.43 -10.42
N CYS A 11 10.37 16.93 -11.67
CA CYS A 11 9.25 17.74 -12.15
C CYS A 11 7.93 16.99 -12.08
N ARG A 12 7.90 15.73 -12.49
CA ARG A 12 6.71 14.86 -12.43
C ARG A 12 6.23 14.68 -11.01
N PHE A 13 7.12 14.35 -10.07
CA PHE A 13 6.78 14.22 -8.66
C PHE A 13 6.25 15.53 -8.06
N LEU A 14 6.94 16.65 -8.30
CA LEU A 14 6.48 17.96 -7.82
C LEU A 14 5.11 18.36 -8.41
N THR A 15 4.84 17.99 -9.66
CA THR A 15 3.52 18.20 -10.28
C THR A 15 2.46 17.35 -9.56
N MET A 16 2.75 16.09 -9.26
CA MET A 16 1.84 15.19 -8.52
C MET A 16 1.50 15.75 -7.13
N VAL A 17 2.50 16.26 -6.40
CA VAL A 17 2.31 16.85 -5.07
C VAL A 17 1.57 18.19 -5.16
N SER A 18 1.90 19.04 -6.15
CA SER A 18 1.30 20.37 -6.31
C SER A 18 -0.16 20.33 -6.76
N GLN A 19 -0.60 19.29 -7.47
CA GLN A 19 -2.03 19.07 -7.79
C GLN A 19 -2.90 18.96 -6.54
N GLY A 20 -2.33 18.52 -5.41
CA GLY A 20 -3.01 18.54 -4.12
C GLY A 20 -2.94 19.87 -3.38
N ASN A 21 -1.83 20.61 -3.49
CA ASN A 21 -1.61 21.86 -2.78
C ASN A 21 -0.43 22.67 -3.38
N HIS A 22 -0.72 23.72 -4.12
CA HIS A 22 0.31 24.56 -4.75
C HIS A 22 1.24 25.27 -3.76
N ARG A 23 0.84 25.45 -2.49
CA ARG A 23 1.66 26.09 -1.44
C ARG A 23 2.88 25.27 -1.07
N VAL A 24 2.90 23.94 -1.34
CA VAL A 24 4.02 23.06 -1.01
C VAL A 24 5.33 23.55 -1.65
N LEU A 25 5.29 24.00 -2.91
CA LEU A 25 6.48 24.51 -3.60
C LEU A 25 7.05 25.75 -2.92
N PHE A 26 6.22 26.66 -2.44
CA PHE A 26 6.65 27.84 -1.70
C PHE A 26 7.38 27.46 -0.40
N TRP A 27 6.79 26.56 0.38
CA TRP A 27 7.37 26.09 1.64
C TRP A 27 8.66 25.28 1.42
N LEU A 28 8.72 24.48 0.35
CA LEU A 28 9.89 23.71 -0.04
C LEU A 28 11.07 24.63 -0.38
N LEU A 29 10.85 25.60 -1.26
CA LEU A 29 11.90 26.55 -1.66
C LEU A 29 12.29 27.48 -0.50
N GLY A 30 11.34 27.94 0.30
CA GLY A 30 11.59 28.78 1.47
C GLY A 30 12.42 28.06 2.52
N SER A 31 12.08 26.82 2.85
CA SER A 31 12.88 25.99 3.76
C SER A 31 14.28 25.72 3.24
N ALA A 32 14.40 25.32 1.98
CA ALA A 32 15.69 25.04 1.36
C ALA A 32 16.61 26.28 1.31
N PHE A 33 16.04 27.45 0.99
CA PHE A 33 16.76 28.71 1.00
C PHE A 33 17.26 29.08 2.42
N ALA A 34 16.38 29.01 3.42
CA ALA A 34 16.74 29.30 4.79
C ALA A 34 17.80 28.32 5.33
N ALA A 35 17.63 27.03 5.09
CA ALA A 35 18.57 25.98 5.50
C ALA A 35 19.96 26.13 4.85
N ALA A 36 20.01 26.53 3.56
CA ALA A 36 21.26 26.80 2.86
C ALA A 36 21.95 28.09 3.36
N THR A 37 21.18 29.13 3.72
CA THR A 37 21.70 30.45 4.10
C THR A 37 22.25 30.47 5.53
N LEU A 38 21.59 29.79 6.50
CA LEU A 38 21.93 29.82 7.92
C LEU A 38 23.42 29.53 8.22
N PRO A 39 24.07 28.50 7.65
CA PRO A 39 25.48 28.20 7.92
C PRO A 39 26.42 29.31 7.44
N TYR A 40 26.17 29.85 6.24
CA TYR A 40 27.02 30.91 5.68
C TYR A 40 26.82 32.25 6.41
N LEU A 41 25.62 32.55 6.86
CA LEU A 41 25.31 33.68 7.72
C LEU A 41 26.13 33.59 9.02
N SER A 42 26.15 32.40 9.64
CA SER A 42 26.94 32.13 10.84
C SER A 42 28.46 32.35 10.61
N LEU A 43 29.00 31.82 9.51
CA LEU A 43 30.40 32.00 9.16
C LEU A 43 30.77 33.49 8.92
N PHE A 44 29.91 34.22 8.19
CA PHE A 44 30.10 35.64 7.90
C PHE A 44 30.11 36.50 9.15
N PHE A 45 29.12 36.35 10.03
CA PHE A 45 29.05 37.12 11.27
C PHE A 45 30.18 36.75 12.25
N SER A 46 30.54 35.45 12.34
CA SER A 46 31.65 35.01 13.18
C SER A 46 32.96 35.62 12.76
N ALA A 47 33.24 35.66 11.45
CA ALA A 47 34.42 36.31 10.91
C ALA A 47 34.45 37.82 11.22
N ARG A 48 33.30 38.51 11.05
CA ARG A 48 33.16 39.93 11.30
C ARG A 48 33.33 40.28 12.79
N ILE A 49 32.73 39.49 13.69
CA ILE A 49 32.85 39.63 15.13
C ILE A 49 34.32 39.51 15.56
N LEU A 50 35.01 38.49 15.06
CA LEU A 50 36.42 38.28 15.38
C LEU A 50 37.32 39.43 14.86
N ASN A 51 37.10 39.93 13.65
CA ASN A 51 37.83 41.08 13.11
C ASN A 51 37.57 42.35 13.94
N LEU A 52 36.34 42.60 14.38
CA LEU A 52 35.99 43.76 15.24
C LEU A 52 36.60 43.66 16.65
N LEU A 53 36.69 42.45 17.20
CA LEU A 53 37.38 42.21 18.48
C LEU A 53 38.86 42.50 18.40
N LEU A 54 39.53 42.02 17.33
CA LEU A 54 40.93 42.28 17.07
C LEU A 54 41.23 43.78 16.83
N ALA A 55 40.28 44.51 16.22
CA ALA A 55 40.32 45.95 16.04
C ALA A 55 39.92 46.73 17.28
N LYS A 56 39.62 46.07 18.45
CA LYS A 56 39.20 46.68 19.72
C LYS A 56 37.92 47.54 19.62
N SER A 57 37.10 47.31 18.60
CA SER A 57 35.84 48.06 18.34
C SER A 57 34.66 47.46 19.08
N TYR A 58 34.65 47.46 20.41
CA TYR A 58 33.69 46.71 21.25
C TYR A 58 32.22 47.09 21.03
N ARG A 59 31.90 48.37 20.78
CA ARG A 59 30.51 48.81 20.50
C ARG A 59 30.00 48.22 19.19
N ALA A 60 30.80 48.26 18.13
CA ALA A 60 30.43 47.69 16.85
C ALA A 60 30.34 46.16 16.90
N CYS A 61 31.22 45.54 17.71
CA CYS A 61 31.14 44.09 17.98
C CYS A 61 29.83 43.72 18.65
N LEU A 62 29.44 44.41 19.73
CA LEU A 62 28.17 44.13 20.44
C LEU A 62 26.94 44.30 19.54
N TYR A 63 26.89 45.37 18.74
CA TYR A 63 25.82 45.57 17.74
C TYR A 63 25.78 44.44 16.73
N THR A 64 26.94 44.01 16.21
CA THR A 64 27.02 42.90 15.25
C THR A 64 26.53 41.58 15.83
N VAL A 65 26.85 41.32 17.13
CA VAL A 65 26.33 40.12 17.82
C VAL A 65 24.81 40.15 17.97
N VAL A 66 24.23 41.31 18.35
CA VAL A 66 22.77 41.43 18.46
C VAL A 66 22.08 41.20 17.11
N VAL A 67 22.58 41.83 16.04
CA VAL A 67 22.06 41.64 14.69
C VAL A 67 22.18 40.19 14.25
N PHE A 68 23.31 39.53 14.52
CA PHE A 68 23.52 38.13 14.25
C PHE A 68 22.48 37.25 14.95
N LEU A 69 22.29 37.41 16.24
CA LEU A 69 21.33 36.61 17.01
C LEU A 69 19.91 36.80 16.49
N LEU A 70 19.50 38.04 16.19
CA LEU A 70 18.15 38.33 15.67
C LEU A 70 17.93 37.71 14.29
N THR A 71 18.91 37.85 13.39
CA THR A 71 18.81 37.25 12.02
C THR A 71 18.87 35.73 12.05
N GLN A 72 19.75 35.16 12.88
CA GLN A 72 19.87 33.72 13.05
C GLN A 72 18.58 33.12 13.63
N TYR A 73 18.00 33.77 14.65
CA TYR A 73 16.75 33.32 15.26
C TYR A 73 15.57 33.44 14.28
N GLY A 74 15.42 34.60 13.62
CA GLY A 74 14.31 34.83 12.70
C GLY A 74 14.32 33.86 11.50
N LEU A 75 15.50 33.69 10.88
CA LEU A 75 15.66 32.77 9.74
C LEU A 75 15.53 31.31 10.19
N GLY A 76 16.04 30.95 11.39
CA GLY A 76 15.91 29.60 11.95
C GLY A 76 14.47 29.26 12.32
N LEU A 77 13.72 30.24 12.85
CA LEU A 77 12.27 30.04 13.11
C LEU A 77 11.50 29.84 11.80
N PHE A 78 11.80 30.65 10.79
CA PHE A 78 11.19 30.51 9.46
C PHE A 78 11.49 29.13 8.86
N GLU A 79 12.74 28.65 8.90
CA GLU A 79 13.13 27.32 8.41
C GLU A 79 12.35 26.21 9.13
N LYS A 80 12.26 26.27 10.47
CA LYS A 80 11.52 25.28 11.26
C LYS A 80 10.03 25.23 10.91
N ILE A 81 9.39 26.39 10.75
CA ILE A 81 7.97 26.45 10.36
C ILE A 81 7.76 25.82 8.99
N CYS A 82 8.62 26.19 8.01
CA CYS A 82 8.56 25.61 6.66
C CYS A 82 8.76 24.10 6.69
N ARG A 83 9.75 23.62 7.45
CA ARG A 83 10.07 22.20 7.55
C ARG A 83 8.96 21.40 8.21
N GLN A 84 8.38 21.90 9.30
CA GLN A 84 7.26 21.23 9.97
C GLN A 84 6.04 21.10 9.03
N TYR A 85 5.79 22.13 8.20
CA TYR A 85 4.76 22.03 7.17
C TYR A 85 5.08 20.95 6.13
N LEU A 86 6.34 20.84 5.68
CA LEU A 86 6.77 19.81 4.74
C LEU A 86 6.65 18.39 5.32
N ASP A 87 7.00 18.22 6.60
CA ASP A 87 6.84 16.94 7.29
C ASP A 87 5.37 16.51 7.34
N GLY A 88 4.45 17.43 7.61
CA GLY A 88 3.01 17.18 7.50
C GLY A 88 2.56 16.81 6.08
N GLN A 89 3.13 17.46 5.04
CA GLN A 89 2.82 17.12 3.65
C GLN A 89 3.39 15.77 3.23
N LYS A 90 4.51 15.34 3.78
CA LYS A 90 5.06 14.00 3.61
C LYS A 90 4.04 12.93 4.04
N GLU A 91 3.50 13.03 5.25
CA GLU A 91 2.50 12.10 5.77
C GLU A 91 1.20 12.12 4.94
N PHE A 92 0.77 13.31 4.52
CA PHE A 92 -0.39 13.45 3.63
C PHE A 92 -0.17 12.79 2.26
N CYS A 93 1.01 12.95 1.66
CA CYS A 93 1.37 12.29 0.41
C CYS A 93 1.34 10.76 0.55
N LEU A 94 1.85 10.24 1.67
CA LEU A 94 1.85 8.82 1.97
C LEU A 94 0.42 8.28 2.06
N ALA A 95 -0.42 8.86 2.92
CA ALA A 95 -1.82 8.46 3.09
C ALA A 95 -2.62 8.52 1.78
N ARG A 96 -2.40 9.56 0.96
CA ARG A 96 -3.04 9.68 -0.36
C ARG A 96 -2.58 8.61 -1.35
N THR A 97 -1.32 8.23 -1.28
CA THR A 97 -0.76 7.16 -2.13
C THR A 97 -1.36 5.82 -1.75
N GLU A 98 -1.44 5.51 -0.45
CA GLU A 98 -2.08 4.31 0.08
C GLU A 98 -3.56 4.25 -0.29
N GLN A 99 -4.28 5.36 -0.16
CA GLN A 99 -5.68 5.45 -0.59
C GLN A 99 -5.84 5.14 -2.07
N LYS A 100 -4.97 5.67 -2.94
CA LYS A 100 -5.03 5.39 -4.38
C LYS A 100 -4.69 3.95 -4.72
N ILE A 101 -3.71 3.35 -4.03
CA ILE A 101 -3.36 1.93 -4.20
C ILE A 101 -4.55 1.05 -3.82
N THR A 102 -5.17 1.33 -2.66
CA THR A 102 -6.33 0.57 -2.17
C THR A 102 -7.53 0.73 -3.12
N ALA A 103 -7.83 1.95 -3.55
CA ALA A 103 -8.90 2.20 -4.52
C ALA A 103 -8.65 1.46 -5.83
N LYS A 104 -7.41 1.51 -6.35
CA LYS A 104 -7.03 0.80 -7.57
C LYS A 104 -7.11 -0.71 -7.42
N ALA A 105 -6.69 -1.25 -6.28
CA ALA A 105 -6.77 -2.68 -5.98
C ALA A 105 -8.24 -3.18 -6.00
N LEU A 106 -9.17 -2.36 -5.48
CA LEU A 106 -10.61 -2.66 -5.50
C LEU A 106 -11.25 -2.55 -6.90
N GLU A 107 -10.63 -1.78 -7.82
CA GLU A 107 -11.07 -1.66 -9.21
C GLU A 107 -10.55 -2.76 -10.12
N LEU A 108 -9.53 -3.52 -9.69
CA LEU A 108 -8.98 -4.62 -10.50
C LEU A 108 -9.99 -5.77 -10.61
N GLU A 109 -9.93 -6.48 -11.72
CA GLU A 109 -10.61 -7.77 -11.87
C GLU A 109 -10.22 -8.73 -10.75
N PHE A 110 -11.19 -9.46 -10.23
CA PHE A 110 -10.97 -10.40 -9.12
C PHE A 110 -9.85 -11.41 -9.42
N GLU A 111 -9.82 -11.95 -10.64
CA GLU A 111 -8.76 -12.85 -11.12
C GLU A 111 -7.36 -12.21 -11.06
N LYS A 112 -7.25 -10.92 -11.42
CA LYS A 112 -5.98 -10.20 -11.36
C LYS A 112 -5.55 -9.91 -9.95
N PHE A 113 -6.52 -9.60 -9.08
CA PHE A 113 -6.27 -9.33 -7.66
C PHE A 113 -5.70 -10.55 -6.93
N GLU A 114 -6.15 -11.78 -7.26
CA GLU A 114 -5.64 -13.02 -6.66
C GLU A 114 -4.25 -13.42 -7.16
N LYS A 115 -3.75 -12.86 -8.26
CA LYS A 115 -2.40 -13.20 -8.78
C LYS A 115 -1.31 -12.77 -7.80
N THR A 116 -0.40 -13.68 -7.51
CA THR A 116 0.75 -13.43 -6.63
C THR A 116 1.54 -12.19 -7.04
N GLU A 117 1.70 -11.96 -8.35
CA GLU A 117 2.41 -10.81 -8.92
C GLU A 117 1.74 -9.48 -8.53
N THR A 118 0.41 -9.42 -8.56
CA THR A 118 -0.36 -8.22 -8.16
C THR A 118 -0.27 -8.00 -6.66
N MET A 119 -0.42 -9.06 -5.87
CA MET A 119 -0.25 -8.98 -4.41
C MET A 119 1.17 -8.57 -4.02
N ASP A 120 2.18 -9.06 -4.73
CA ASP A 120 3.57 -8.65 -4.53
C ASP A 120 3.80 -7.20 -4.95
N ALA A 121 3.18 -6.72 -6.04
CA ALA A 121 3.24 -5.31 -6.43
C ALA A 121 2.60 -4.41 -5.36
N ILE A 122 1.42 -4.77 -4.84
CA ILE A 122 0.76 -4.06 -3.73
C ILE A 122 1.65 -4.09 -2.48
N ARG A 123 2.21 -5.25 -2.11
CA ARG A 123 3.10 -5.38 -0.96
C ARG A 123 4.37 -4.55 -1.12
N ARG A 124 5.03 -4.59 -2.28
CA ARG A 124 6.23 -3.77 -2.53
C ARG A 124 5.93 -2.28 -2.42
N THR A 125 4.77 -1.86 -2.87
CA THR A 125 4.33 -0.47 -2.77
C THR A 125 3.98 -0.09 -1.32
N ASN A 126 3.40 -1.01 -0.53
CA ASN A 126 3.07 -0.80 0.89
C ASN A 126 4.26 -0.99 1.83
N VAL A 127 5.16 -1.95 1.59
CA VAL A 127 6.38 -2.15 2.40
C VAL A 127 7.31 -0.95 2.29
N SER A 128 7.30 -0.21 1.18
CA SER A 128 7.95 1.09 1.08
C SER A 128 7.36 2.12 2.05
N SER A 129 6.17 1.90 2.63
CA SER A 129 5.56 2.78 3.63
C SER A 129 6.13 2.60 5.04
N MET A 130 6.66 1.43 5.37
CA MET A 130 7.21 1.14 6.71
C MET A 130 8.74 1.30 6.81
N GLY A 131 9.44 1.47 5.68
CA GLY A 131 10.91 1.61 5.60
C GLY A 131 11.37 2.94 5.04
N SER A 132 12.67 3.22 5.14
CA SER A 132 13.31 4.36 4.46
C SER A 132 13.18 4.19 2.95
N GLY A 133 12.37 5.02 2.28
CA GLY A 133 12.21 5.02 0.82
C GLY A 133 10.76 5.14 0.33
N ASN A 134 9.83 5.58 1.18
CA ASN A 134 8.45 5.83 0.77
C ASN A 134 8.31 7.06 -0.15
N VAL A 135 7.19 7.15 -0.83
CA VAL A 135 6.87 8.28 -1.75
C VAL A 135 6.95 9.64 -1.03
N GLY A 136 6.62 9.70 0.26
CA GLY A 136 6.73 10.92 1.07
C GLY A 136 8.19 11.32 1.32
N ASP A 137 9.12 10.37 1.48
CA ASP A 137 10.56 10.64 1.65
C ASP A 137 11.17 11.33 0.43
N GLN A 138 10.60 11.16 -0.76
CA GLN A 138 11.05 11.82 -1.97
C GLN A 138 10.97 13.36 -1.85
N LEU A 139 9.98 13.88 -1.09
CA LEU A 139 9.90 15.31 -0.81
C LEU A 139 11.11 15.82 -0.01
N ILE A 140 11.53 15.04 1.00
CA ILE A 140 12.71 15.35 1.83
C ILE A 140 13.99 15.26 1.01
N VAL A 141 14.10 14.25 0.15
CA VAL A 141 15.26 14.07 -0.75
C VAL A 141 15.38 15.25 -1.74
N ILE A 142 14.27 15.68 -2.33
CA ILE A 142 14.24 16.85 -3.22
C ILE A 142 14.60 18.13 -2.44
N HIS A 143 14.07 18.30 -1.22
CA HIS A 143 14.45 19.42 -0.34
C HIS A 143 15.96 19.45 -0.11
N THR A 144 16.56 18.30 0.23
CA THR A 144 18.01 18.17 0.48
C THR A 144 18.83 18.46 -0.78
N LEU A 145 18.38 18.00 -1.96
CA LEU A 145 19.04 18.32 -3.24
C LEU A 145 19.03 19.83 -3.52
N ILE A 146 17.90 20.50 -3.34
CA ILE A 146 17.78 21.95 -3.55
C ILE A 146 18.64 22.71 -2.53
N THR A 147 18.58 22.32 -1.26
CA THR A 147 19.39 22.93 -0.19
C THR A 147 20.89 22.81 -0.47
N SER A 148 21.35 21.60 -0.84
CA SER A 148 22.76 21.38 -1.17
C SER A 148 23.19 22.16 -2.40
N LEU A 149 22.35 22.29 -3.43
CA LEU A 149 22.63 23.07 -4.62
C LEU A 149 22.79 24.58 -4.29
N LEU A 150 21.84 25.13 -3.50
CA LEU A 150 21.90 26.52 -3.05
C LEU A 150 23.12 26.77 -2.19
N SER A 151 23.47 25.86 -1.30
CA SER A 151 24.65 25.94 -0.44
C SER A 151 25.94 25.97 -1.26
N VAL A 152 26.04 25.13 -2.30
CA VAL A 152 27.18 25.14 -3.24
C VAL A 152 27.29 26.48 -3.98
N LEU A 153 26.19 27.12 -4.35
CA LEU A 153 26.21 28.45 -4.97
C LEU A 153 26.76 29.53 -4.01
N TYR A 154 26.36 29.48 -2.72
CA TYR A 154 26.96 30.35 -1.69
C TYR A 154 28.49 30.13 -1.56
N ALA A 155 28.89 28.86 -1.50
CA ALA A 155 30.33 28.53 -1.44
C ALA A 155 31.10 29.05 -2.64
N LEU A 156 30.57 28.90 -3.85
CA LEU A 156 31.17 29.37 -5.07
C LEU A 156 31.34 30.90 -5.05
N PHE A 157 30.37 31.64 -4.54
CA PHE A 157 30.45 33.08 -4.36
C PHE A 157 31.63 33.48 -3.44
N PHE A 158 31.79 32.83 -2.29
CA PHE A 158 32.91 33.12 -1.38
C PHE A 158 34.25 32.67 -1.95
N LEU A 159 34.32 31.55 -2.66
CA LEU A 159 35.55 31.08 -3.32
C LEU A 159 36.01 32.02 -4.44
N LEU A 160 35.06 32.53 -5.24
CA LEU A 160 35.38 33.52 -6.29
C LEU A 160 35.96 34.81 -5.66
N ARG A 161 35.34 35.27 -4.56
CA ARG A 161 35.85 36.44 -3.83
C ARG A 161 37.26 36.18 -3.27
N LEU A 162 37.53 34.99 -2.71
CA LEU A 162 38.84 34.59 -2.20
C LEU A 162 39.89 34.53 -3.33
N PHE A 163 39.52 34.09 -4.52
CA PHE A 163 40.41 34.04 -5.69
C PHE A 163 40.79 35.44 -6.15
N LEU A 164 39.87 36.40 -6.17
CA LEU A 164 40.11 37.80 -6.54
C LEU A 164 41.03 38.55 -5.55
N LEU A 165 41.11 38.09 -4.30
CA LEU A 165 41.99 38.65 -3.26
C LEU A 165 43.43 38.09 -3.33
N SER A 166 43.84 37.42 -4.44
CA SER A 166 45.21 36.93 -4.60
C SER A 166 46.15 38.10 -4.90
N ASP A 167 47.22 38.21 -4.12
CA ASP A 167 48.27 39.21 -4.32
C ASP A 167 49.45 38.56 -5.03
N SER A 168 49.57 38.82 -6.35
CA SER A 168 50.64 38.28 -7.21
C SER A 168 52.01 39.01 -7.02
N SER A 169 52.02 40.08 -6.22
CA SER A 169 53.23 40.87 -6.01
C SER A 169 54.25 40.25 -5.04
N ARG A 170 53.76 39.27 -4.22
CA ARG A 170 54.61 38.55 -3.25
C ARG A 170 54.97 37.15 -3.80
N ASN A 171 56.22 36.87 -4.01
CA ASN A 171 56.79 35.64 -4.61
C ASN A 171 56.68 34.40 -3.68
N ASN A 172 55.53 34.20 -2.96
CA ASN A 172 55.31 33.07 -2.09
C ASN A 172 54.20 32.17 -2.62
N PHE A 173 54.42 30.85 -2.57
CA PHE A 173 53.43 29.86 -3.01
C PHE A 173 52.02 30.09 -2.39
N PHE A 174 51.96 30.39 -1.08
CA PHE A 174 50.66 30.54 -0.36
C PHE A 174 49.92 31.84 -0.75
N THR A 175 50.58 32.89 -1.19
CA THR A 175 49.94 34.16 -1.62
C THR A 175 49.51 34.12 -3.09
N SER A 176 50.05 33.20 -3.86
CA SER A 176 49.78 33.04 -5.29
C SER A 176 48.47 32.34 -5.59
N SER A 177 47.93 32.54 -6.80
CA SER A 177 46.76 31.82 -7.30
C SER A 177 46.98 30.30 -7.41
N PHE A 178 48.23 29.84 -7.50
CA PHE A 178 48.59 28.41 -7.56
C PHE A 178 48.16 27.64 -6.31
N SER A 179 48.26 28.22 -5.11
CA SER A 179 47.81 27.54 -3.87
C SER A 179 46.30 27.28 -3.87
N MET A 180 45.52 28.20 -4.46
CA MET A 180 44.06 28.02 -4.59
C MET A 180 43.72 26.97 -5.64
N LEU A 181 44.47 26.95 -6.75
CA LEU A 181 44.30 25.91 -7.77
C LEU A 181 44.65 24.51 -7.23
N ALA A 182 45.73 24.41 -6.44
CA ALA A 182 46.10 23.16 -5.76
C ALA A 182 45.03 22.71 -4.76
N LEU A 183 44.42 23.63 -3.98
CA LEU A 183 43.31 23.33 -3.07
C LEU A 183 42.09 22.87 -3.83
N LEU A 184 41.69 23.53 -4.92
CA LEU A 184 40.57 23.12 -5.76
C LEU A 184 40.79 21.74 -6.39
N LEU A 185 42.00 21.43 -6.83
CA LEU A 185 42.36 20.13 -7.38
C LEU A 185 42.25 19.03 -6.30
N LEU A 186 42.77 19.31 -5.10
CA LEU A 186 42.64 18.39 -3.95
C LEU A 186 41.15 18.12 -3.62
N CYS A 187 40.34 19.16 -3.59
CA CYS A 187 38.87 19.03 -3.39
C CYS A 187 38.23 18.21 -4.50
N GLY A 188 38.60 18.41 -5.76
CA GLY A 188 38.11 17.62 -6.90
C GLY A 188 38.49 16.14 -6.80
N VAL A 189 39.72 15.82 -6.41
CA VAL A 189 40.17 14.45 -6.16
C VAL A 189 39.38 13.81 -5.03
N GLN A 190 39.21 14.53 -3.91
CA GLN A 190 38.39 14.05 -2.79
C GLN A 190 36.96 13.71 -3.25
N LEU A 191 36.29 14.62 -3.98
CA LEU A 191 34.95 14.39 -4.49
C LEU A 191 34.84 13.16 -5.39
N ALA A 192 35.84 12.99 -6.30
CA ALA A 192 35.89 11.84 -7.19
C ALA A 192 36.04 10.53 -6.41
N LEU A 193 36.92 10.51 -5.40
CA LEU A 193 37.11 9.35 -4.53
C LEU A 193 35.88 9.05 -3.68
N SER A 194 35.31 10.05 -2.99
CA SER A 194 34.09 9.91 -2.21
C SER A 194 32.90 9.43 -3.05
N SER A 195 32.75 9.97 -4.28
CA SER A 195 31.69 9.53 -5.20
C SER A 195 31.84 8.04 -5.57
N ARG A 196 33.08 7.58 -5.85
CA ARG A 196 33.35 6.16 -6.14
C ARG A 196 33.02 5.26 -4.92
N ILE A 197 33.44 5.70 -3.73
CA ILE A 197 33.19 4.98 -2.47
C ILE A 197 31.67 4.89 -2.21
N ASN A 198 30.96 6.00 -2.30
CA ASN A 198 29.51 6.06 -2.04
C ASN A 198 28.69 5.25 -3.06
N ARG A 199 29.06 5.26 -4.35
CA ARG A 199 28.40 4.41 -5.36
C ARG A 199 28.46 2.93 -5.01
N ARG A 200 29.64 2.44 -4.54
CA ARG A 200 29.78 1.04 -4.10
C ARG A 200 28.92 0.74 -2.87
N SER A 201 28.83 1.68 -1.93
CA SER A 201 27.97 1.53 -0.75
C SER A 201 26.49 1.46 -1.13
N THR A 202 26.03 2.33 -2.02
CA THR A 202 24.66 2.32 -2.53
C THR A 202 24.32 1.02 -3.26
N GLN A 203 25.21 0.53 -4.12
CA GLN A 203 25.01 -0.76 -4.79
C GLN A 203 24.88 -1.90 -3.80
N LYS A 204 25.78 -1.97 -2.80
CA LYS A 204 25.72 -3.00 -1.77
C LYS A 204 24.45 -2.90 -0.91
N LYS A 205 23.93 -1.69 -0.65
CA LYS A 205 22.63 -1.48 0.03
C LYS A 205 21.47 -2.00 -0.82
N ILE A 206 21.49 -1.79 -2.13
CA ILE A 206 20.45 -2.31 -3.04
C ILE A 206 20.48 -3.83 -3.09
N GLU A 207 21.66 -4.43 -3.25
CA GLU A 207 21.84 -5.90 -3.24
C GLU A 207 21.35 -6.51 -1.92
N LEU A 208 21.66 -5.88 -0.79
CA LEU A 208 21.17 -6.29 0.53
C LEU A 208 19.64 -6.29 0.59
N ASN A 209 19.00 -5.19 0.17
CA ASN A 209 17.55 -5.06 0.24
C ASN A 209 16.87 -6.10 -0.67
N GLN A 210 17.34 -6.26 -1.91
CA GLN A 210 16.80 -7.25 -2.84
C GLN A 210 17.01 -8.69 -2.36
N GLY A 211 18.16 -9.00 -1.76
CA GLY A 211 18.44 -10.33 -1.19
C GLY A 211 17.59 -10.65 0.03
N ASN A 212 17.08 -9.64 0.72
CA ASN A 212 16.29 -9.82 1.96
C ASN A 212 14.77 -9.79 1.76
N ASP A 213 14.26 -9.47 0.57
CA ASP A 213 12.82 -9.35 0.34
C ASP A 213 12.07 -10.63 0.75
N HIS A 214 12.61 -11.80 0.44
CA HIS A 214 12.01 -13.07 0.82
C HIS A 214 12.03 -13.31 2.34
N SER A 215 13.20 -13.14 2.99
CA SER A 215 13.36 -13.33 4.45
C SER A 215 12.50 -12.35 5.23
N ASN A 216 12.42 -11.09 4.81
CA ASN A 216 11.54 -10.07 5.39
C ASN A 216 10.06 -10.44 5.22
N SER A 217 9.67 -10.97 4.07
CA SER A 217 8.28 -11.40 3.83
C SER A 217 7.91 -12.57 4.75
N VAL A 218 8.81 -13.55 4.91
CA VAL A 218 8.60 -14.67 5.84
C VAL A 218 8.55 -14.21 7.29
N ALA A 219 9.47 -13.35 7.71
CA ALA A 219 9.48 -12.82 9.08
C ALA A 219 8.21 -12.02 9.40
N ASN A 220 7.77 -11.12 8.49
CA ASN A 220 6.54 -10.36 8.65
C ASN A 220 5.30 -11.26 8.66
N TYR A 221 5.26 -12.29 7.82
CA TYR A 221 4.19 -13.28 7.85
C TYR A 221 4.11 -13.99 9.21
N LEU A 222 5.25 -14.45 9.74
CA LEU A 222 5.30 -15.12 11.04
C LEU A 222 4.87 -14.20 12.19
N VAL A 223 5.31 -12.94 12.18
CA VAL A 223 4.86 -11.94 13.16
C VAL A 223 3.35 -11.75 13.09
N ASN A 224 2.79 -11.58 11.90
CA ASN A 224 1.35 -11.43 11.72
C ASN A 224 0.59 -12.66 12.21
N VAL A 225 1.06 -13.87 11.90
CA VAL A 225 0.46 -15.13 12.38
C VAL A 225 0.48 -15.21 13.92
N MET A 226 1.60 -14.84 14.55
CA MET A 226 1.74 -14.89 16.02
C MET A 226 0.88 -13.83 16.74
N LEU A 227 0.58 -12.70 16.08
CA LEU A 227 -0.19 -11.60 16.65
C LEU A 227 -1.69 -11.65 16.28
N GLU A 228 -2.10 -12.54 15.37
CA GLU A 228 -3.48 -12.65 14.93
C GLU A 228 -4.31 -13.38 15.99
N GLU A 229 -5.30 -12.69 16.57
CA GLU A 229 -6.16 -13.20 17.64
C GLU A 229 -6.88 -14.49 17.25
N ARG A 230 -7.35 -14.59 16.00
CA ARG A 230 -8.07 -15.76 15.47
C ARG A 230 -7.25 -17.05 15.44
N ARG A 231 -5.93 -16.96 15.51
CA ARG A 231 -5.00 -18.10 15.51
C ARG A 231 -4.43 -18.41 16.88
N ALA A 232 -4.76 -17.57 17.87
CA ALA A 232 -4.20 -17.68 19.21
C ALA A 232 -4.55 -19.00 19.89
N ASP A 233 -5.74 -19.54 19.63
CA ASP A 233 -6.21 -20.82 20.19
C ASP A 233 -5.44 -21.98 19.57
N ASP A 234 -5.31 -22.04 18.26
CA ASP A 234 -4.56 -23.09 17.56
C ASP A 234 -3.09 -23.09 17.96
N ILE A 235 -2.48 -21.90 18.09
CA ILE A 235 -1.07 -21.78 18.51
C ILE A 235 -0.89 -22.33 19.93
N ARG A 236 -1.79 -21.99 20.86
CA ARG A 236 -1.68 -22.41 22.27
C ARG A 236 -1.98 -23.88 22.45
N ILE A 237 -3.07 -24.39 21.86
CA ILE A 237 -3.48 -25.82 21.98
C ILE A 237 -2.50 -26.71 21.22
N GLY A 238 -2.04 -26.27 20.06
CA GLY A 238 -1.07 -27.00 19.23
C GLY A 238 0.39 -26.88 19.74
N HIS A 239 0.66 -26.09 20.79
CA HIS A 239 2.03 -25.80 21.29
C HIS A 239 2.96 -25.34 20.16
N LEU A 240 2.44 -24.47 19.26
CA LEU A 240 3.16 -24.01 18.08
C LEU A 240 4.10 -22.82 18.36
N ASP A 241 4.07 -22.26 19.57
CA ASP A 241 4.89 -21.13 20.03
C ASP A 241 6.38 -21.36 19.76
N HIS A 242 6.92 -22.47 20.23
CA HIS A 242 8.33 -22.83 20.00
C HIS A 242 8.64 -23.07 18.51
N PHE A 243 7.73 -23.72 17.77
CA PHE A 243 7.90 -23.92 16.33
C PHE A 243 7.97 -22.59 15.56
N LEU A 244 7.06 -21.67 15.83
CA LEU A 244 7.00 -20.34 15.19
C LEU A 244 8.24 -19.51 15.55
N ASP A 245 8.68 -19.53 16.81
CA ASP A 245 9.90 -18.86 17.26
C ASP A 245 11.14 -19.39 16.53
N VAL A 246 11.28 -20.71 16.40
CA VAL A 246 12.37 -21.33 15.64
C VAL A 246 12.34 -20.94 14.15
N GLN A 247 11.15 -20.90 13.52
CA GLN A 247 11.04 -20.47 12.12
C GLN A 247 11.38 -18.98 11.95
N PHE A 248 10.93 -18.13 12.89
CA PHE A 248 11.31 -16.73 12.92
C PHE A 248 12.83 -16.56 13.11
N GLY A 249 13.41 -17.32 14.04
CA GLY A 249 14.86 -17.36 14.25
C GLY A 249 15.62 -17.71 12.98
N LYS A 250 15.20 -18.75 12.23
CA LYS A 250 15.83 -19.12 10.95
C LYS A 250 15.74 -18.01 9.90
N ALA A 251 14.62 -17.30 9.82
CA ALA A 251 14.51 -16.14 8.93
C ALA A 251 15.48 -15.02 9.33
N MET A 252 15.64 -14.79 10.63
CA MET A 252 16.57 -13.79 11.18
C MET A 252 18.04 -14.22 11.08
N GLU A 253 18.35 -15.51 11.21
CA GLU A 253 19.72 -16.03 11.04
C GLU A 253 20.31 -15.73 9.67
N HIS A 254 19.48 -15.69 8.63
CA HIS A 254 19.93 -15.29 7.30
C HIS A 254 20.11 -13.77 7.18
N PHE A 255 19.21 -13.02 7.75
CA PHE A 255 19.19 -11.56 7.68
C PHE A 255 20.30 -10.91 8.50
N LEU A 256 20.50 -11.34 9.74
CA LEU A 256 21.39 -10.67 10.70
C LEU A 256 22.86 -10.63 10.25
N PRO A 257 23.50 -11.73 9.79
CA PRO A 257 24.88 -11.69 9.31
C PRO A 257 25.06 -10.74 8.13
N MET A 258 24.14 -10.76 7.18
CA MET A 258 24.19 -9.91 5.98
C MET A 258 24.04 -8.43 6.35
N TYR A 259 23.17 -8.10 7.31
CA TYR A 259 23.03 -6.74 7.83
C TYR A 259 24.29 -6.27 8.59
N LEU A 260 24.88 -7.15 9.41
CA LEU A 260 26.14 -6.85 10.13
C LEU A 260 27.31 -6.64 9.18
N ASP A 261 27.40 -7.43 8.11
CA ASP A 261 28.42 -7.25 7.08
C ASP A 261 28.25 -5.93 6.32
N PHE A 262 27.00 -5.54 6.03
CA PHE A 262 26.70 -4.23 5.46
C PHE A 262 27.04 -3.11 6.43
N ALA A 263 26.69 -3.24 7.71
CA ALA A 263 27.02 -2.24 8.74
C ALA A 263 28.53 -2.04 8.88
N ARG A 264 29.31 -3.14 8.91
CA ARG A 264 30.78 -3.08 8.91
C ARG A 264 31.31 -2.41 7.65
N PHE A 265 30.80 -2.78 6.49
CA PHE A 265 31.19 -2.17 5.23
C PHE A 265 30.85 -0.67 5.18
N SER A 266 29.67 -0.27 5.67
CA SER A 266 29.25 1.13 5.77
C SER A 266 30.18 1.90 6.72
N ALA A 267 30.47 1.37 7.90
CA ALA A 267 31.36 2.00 8.87
C ALA A 267 32.77 2.25 8.28
N ILE A 268 33.33 1.26 7.56
CA ILE A 268 34.62 1.42 6.86
C ILE A 268 34.54 2.49 5.78
N THR A 269 33.44 2.54 5.03
CA THR A 269 33.18 3.52 3.98
C THR A 269 33.09 4.93 4.55
N ASP A 270 32.34 5.09 5.64
CA ASP A 270 32.17 6.37 6.34
C ASP A 270 33.50 6.83 6.98
N GLY A 271 34.28 5.91 7.54
CA GLY A 271 35.64 6.17 8.03
C GLY A 271 36.58 6.67 6.96
N LYS A 272 36.56 6.08 5.75
CA LYS A 272 37.34 6.55 4.60
C LYS A 272 36.93 7.95 4.15
N ASN A 273 35.62 8.22 4.07
CA ASN A 273 35.08 9.53 3.73
C ASN A 273 35.47 10.59 4.78
N ALA A 274 35.37 10.24 6.07
CA ALA A 274 35.78 11.12 7.16
C ALA A 274 37.29 11.49 7.07
N LEU A 275 38.14 10.49 6.80
CA LEU A 275 39.59 10.74 6.62
C LEU A 275 39.88 11.65 5.43
N LEU A 276 39.23 11.41 4.28
CA LEU A 276 39.36 12.27 3.10
C LEU A 276 38.92 13.71 3.41
N SER A 277 37.81 13.87 4.12
CA SER A 277 37.28 15.17 4.55
C SER A 277 38.24 15.85 5.54
N LEU A 278 38.82 15.13 6.48
CA LEU A 278 39.80 15.66 7.43
C LEU A 278 41.04 16.24 6.68
N LEU A 279 41.59 15.48 5.73
CA LEU A 279 42.74 15.92 4.94
C LEU A 279 42.45 17.19 4.13
N SER A 280 41.30 17.27 3.49
CA SER A 280 40.92 18.45 2.72
C SER A 280 40.62 19.66 3.60
N ASN A 281 39.98 19.45 4.74
CA ASN A 281 39.73 20.50 5.72
C ASN A 281 41.05 21.05 6.27
N PHE A 282 41.99 20.16 6.64
CA PHE A 282 43.30 20.55 7.09
C PHE A 282 44.03 21.39 6.02
N ALA A 283 44.02 20.95 4.75
CA ALA A 283 44.61 21.69 3.66
C ALA A 283 43.95 23.06 3.44
N ALA A 284 42.61 23.15 3.55
CA ALA A 284 41.89 24.41 3.42
C ALA A 284 42.32 25.41 4.53
N TYR A 285 42.34 24.98 5.80
CA TYR A 285 42.76 25.82 6.92
C TYR A 285 44.23 26.21 6.83
N LEU A 286 45.11 25.31 6.38
CA LEU A 286 46.52 25.58 6.20
C LEU A 286 46.76 26.63 5.11
N VAL A 287 46.16 26.48 3.93
CA VAL A 287 46.35 27.44 2.81
C VAL A 287 45.73 28.80 3.15
N ILE A 288 44.52 28.84 3.68
CA ILE A 288 43.80 30.08 3.97
C ILE A 288 44.41 30.76 5.23
N GLY A 289 44.79 29.98 6.25
CA GLY A 289 45.51 30.47 7.42
C GLY A 289 46.89 31.07 7.07
N ALA A 290 47.67 30.43 6.20
CA ALA A 290 48.91 30.97 5.72
C ALA A 290 48.71 32.33 5.01
N ARG A 291 47.69 32.47 4.16
CA ARG A 291 47.32 33.75 3.53
C ARG A 291 47.04 34.87 4.55
N ALA A 292 46.37 34.54 5.64
CA ALA A 292 46.12 35.49 6.73
C ALA A 292 47.41 35.87 7.45
N LEU A 293 48.31 34.92 7.71
CA LEU A 293 49.65 35.19 8.30
C LEU A 293 50.50 36.09 7.43
N TYR A 294 50.42 35.95 6.11
CA TYR A 294 51.11 36.84 5.17
C TYR A 294 50.38 38.18 4.95
N GLY A 295 49.27 38.45 5.67
CA GLY A 295 48.56 39.72 5.61
C GLY A 295 47.71 39.93 4.36
N VAL A 296 47.43 38.89 3.58
CA VAL A 296 46.52 38.95 2.40
C VAL A 296 45.05 39.03 2.86
N LEU A 297 44.75 38.45 4.02
CA LEU A 297 43.39 38.37 4.58
C LEU A 297 43.38 38.77 6.06
N PRO A 298 42.32 39.41 6.57
CA PRO A 298 42.08 39.54 8.00
C PRO A 298 41.99 38.17 8.67
N ILE A 299 42.50 38.07 9.90
CA ILE A 299 42.54 36.78 10.63
C ILE A 299 41.13 36.19 10.82
N GLY A 300 40.12 37.05 11.10
CA GLY A 300 38.74 36.57 11.21
C GLY A 300 38.15 35.97 9.94
N ASP A 301 38.63 36.45 8.77
CA ASP A 301 38.13 35.94 7.47
C ASP A 301 38.61 34.51 7.17
N VAL A 302 39.60 33.99 7.92
CA VAL A 302 39.99 32.57 7.85
C VAL A 302 38.79 31.68 8.18
N LEU A 303 37.97 32.03 9.20
CA LEU A 303 36.77 31.28 9.54
C LEU A 303 35.76 31.27 8.40
N LEU A 304 35.56 32.42 7.75
CA LEU A 304 34.62 32.53 6.63
C LEU A 304 35.04 31.66 5.45
N TYR A 305 36.29 31.83 4.97
CA TYR A 305 36.73 31.18 3.73
C TYR A 305 37.06 29.70 3.94
N ALA A 306 37.74 29.31 5.03
CA ALA A 306 38.01 27.91 5.31
C ALA A 306 36.69 27.16 5.65
N GLY A 307 35.82 27.77 6.44
CA GLY A 307 34.49 27.23 6.72
C GLY A 307 33.63 27.08 5.45
N SER A 308 33.72 28.05 4.51
CA SER A 308 32.99 27.95 3.23
C SER A 308 33.51 26.80 2.35
N VAL A 309 34.81 26.55 2.29
CA VAL A 309 35.40 25.40 1.57
C VAL A 309 34.93 24.10 2.20
N THR A 310 35.06 23.97 3.52
CA THR A 310 34.63 22.77 4.26
C THR A 310 33.14 22.48 4.04
N ARG A 311 32.31 23.51 4.12
CA ARG A 311 30.86 23.39 3.91
C ARG A 311 30.54 23.01 2.47
N ALA A 312 31.19 23.64 1.48
CA ALA A 312 31.05 23.29 0.08
C ALA A 312 31.30 21.81 -0.20
N MET A 313 32.38 21.28 0.39
CA MET A 313 32.75 19.87 0.23
C MET A 313 31.73 18.94 0.83
N SER A 314 31.23 19.24 2.04
CA SER A 314 30.17 18.48 2.67
C SER A 314 28.88 18.52 1.84
N ASP A 315 28.45 19.68 1.37
CA ASP A 315 27.21 19.84 0.62
C ASP A 315 27.27 19.21 -0.77
N LEU A 316 28.44 19.24 -1.43
CA LEU A 316 28.66 18.50 -2.69
C LEU A 316 28.63 16.99 -2.48
N GLN A 317 29.21 16.48 -1.39
CA GLN A 317 29.09 15.05 -1.02
C GLN A 317 27.62 14.67 -0.75
N THR A 318 26.90 15.49 0.01
CA THR A 318 25.48 15.31 0.28
C THR A 318 24.67 15.32 -1.03
N PHE A 319 24.91 16.28 -1.92
CA PHE A 319 24.23 16.33 -3.22
C PHE A 319 24.43 15.06 -4.05
N LEU A 320 25.68 14.54 -4.11
CA LEU A 320 25.99 13.31 -4.84
C LEU A 320 25.36 12.07 -4.20
N ALA A 321 25.38 11.97 -2.86
CA ALA A 321 24.78 10.88 -2.10
C ALA A 321 23.24 10.89 -2.25
N THR A 322 22.62 12.05 -2.03
CA THR A 322 21.17 12.24 -2.16
C THR A 322 20.68 12.00 -3.59
N GLY A 323 21.50 12.30 -4.60
CA GLY A 323 21.18 11.95 -5.98
C GLY A 323 21.07 10.44 -6.21
N SER A 324 21.86 9.63 -5.51
CA SER A 324 21.76 8.16 -5.58
C SER A 324 20.55 7.63 -4.79
N GLU A 325 20.25 8.26 -3.68
CA GLU A 325 19.05 7.97 -2.89
C GLU A 325 17.77 8.32 -3.66
N PHE A 326 17.77 9.45 -4.38
CA PHE A 326 16.69 9.81 -5.28
C PHE A 326 16.42 8.73 -6.33
N ASP A 327 17.47 8.20 -6.97
CA ASP A 327 17.31 7.12 -7.97
C ASP A 327 16.70 5.86 -7.36
N TYR A 328 17.05 5.54 -6.12
CA TYR A 328 16.51 4.41 -5.38
C TYR A 328 15.00 4.60 -5.09
N ILE A 329 14.62 5.73 -4.48
CA ILE A 329 13.21 6.02 -4.16
C ILE A 329 12.37 6.15 -5.46
N ASN A 330 12.92 6.73 -6.52
CA ASN A 330 12.23 6.84 -7.80
C ASN A 330 11.92 5.49 -8.44
N SER A 331 12.68 4.42 -8.14
CA SER A 331 12.32 3.07 -8.60
C SER A 331 11.03 2.55 -7.96
N TYR A 332 10.75 2.90 -6.72
CA TYR A 332 9.47 2.58 -6.06
C TYR A 332 8.32 3.41 -6.63
N LEU A 333 8.57 4.69 -6.92
CA LEU A 333 7.57 5.54 -7.57
C LEU A 333 7.19 5.00 -8.96
N SER A 334 8.14 4.49 -9.75
CA SER A 334 7.83 3.87 -11.03
C SER A 334 6.97 2.62 -10.86
N THR A 335 7.26 1.77 -9.87
CA THR A 335 6.44 0.58 -9.57
C THR A 335 5.01 0.97 -9.17
N TYR A 336 4.87 2.04 -8.37
CA TYR A 336 3.56 2.60 -8.04
C TYR A 336 2.81 3.12 -9.27
N GLU A 337 3.49 3.91 -10.13
CA GLU A 337 2.89 4.45 -11.36
C GLU A 337 2.47 3.31 -12.31
N ASP A 338 3.31 2.28 -12.47
CA ASP A 338 3.00 1.10 -13.28
C ASP A 338 1.78 0.33 -12.73
N PHE A 339 1.66 0.21 -11.40
CA PHE A 339 0.50 -0.41 -10.77
C PHE A 339 -0.78 0.40 -10.99
N ILE A 340 -0.73 1.72 -10.79
CA ILE A 340 -1.90 2.61 -10.99
C ILE A 340 -2.31 2.68 -12.47
N ALA A 341 -1.36 2.57 -13.40
CA ALA A 341 -1.61 2.61 -14.84
C ALA A 341 -2.20 1.29 -15.40
N GLN A 342 -2.22 0.21 -14.61
CA GLN A 342 -2.85 -1.04 -15.05
C GLN A 342 -4.33 -0.80 -15.36
N PRO A 343 -4.86 -1.38 -16.45
CA PRO A 343 -6.29 -1.29 -16.74
C PRO A 343 -7.09 -1.97 -15.62
N SER A 344 -8.11 -1.30 -15.12
CA SER A 344 -8.96 -1.79 -14.03
C SER A 344 -9.71 -3.05 -14.45
N MET A 345 -10.23 -3.08 -15.68
CA MET A 345 -10.83 -4.23 -16.33
C MET A 345 -10.30 -4.34 -17.76
N ALA A 346 -10.13 -5.58 -18.24
CA ALA A 346 -9.71 -5.81 -19.62
C ALA A 346 -10.79 -5.33 -20.61
N TYR A 347 -12.05 -5.56 -20.25
CA TYR A 347 -13.22 -5.11 -20.99
C TYR A 347 -14.39 -4.85 -20.01
N ASP A 348 -14.84 -3.62 -19.92
CA ASP A 348 -16.10 -3.27 -19.26
C ASP A 348 -17.14 -3.02 -20.36
N GLY A 349 -18.19 -3.83 -20.37
CA GLY A 349 -19.28 -3.68 -21.32
C GLY A 349 -20.02 -2.35 -21.13
N THR A 350 -20.70 -1.90 -22.15
CA THR A 350 -21.40 -0.62 -22.15
C THR A 350 -22.92 -0.73 -22.04
N LEU A 351 -23.46 -1.96 -22.11
CA LEU A 351 -24.88 -2.17 -22.03
C LEU A 351 -25.37 -2.03 -20.57
N PRO A 352 -26.38 -1.21 -20.31
CA PRO A 352 -27.08 -1.22 -19.04
C PRO A 352 -27.90 -2.50 -18.91
N ILE A 353 -28.14 -2.96 -17.68
CA ILE A 353 -29.17 -3.96 -17.44
C ILE A 353 -30.53 -3.25 -17.50
N GLU A 354 -31.37 -3.69 -18.43
CA GLU A 354 -32.76 -3.24 -18.45
C GLU A 354 -33.45 -3.62 -17.14
N LYS A 355 -33.96 -2.63 -16.43
CA LYS A 355 -34.88 -2.88 -15.31
C LYS A 355 -36.20 -3.35 -15.91
N ARG A 356 -36.39 -4.65 -15.91
CA ARG A 356 -37.65 -5.25 -16.36
C ARG A 356 -38.66 -5.20 -15.23
N ASP A 357 -39.81 -4.61 -15.49
CA ASP A 357 -40.92 -4.53 -14.53
C ASP A 357 -41.46 -5.91 -14.14
N ASP A 358 -41.22 -6.93 -15.00
CA ASP A 358 -41.59 -8.33 -14.76
C ASP A 358 -40.57 -9.07 -13.87
N GLY A 359 -39.42 -8.45 -13.54
CA GLY A 359 -38.36 -9.07 -12.76
C GLY A 359 -37.71 -10.31 -13.40
N GLN A 360 -37.98 -10.54 -14.68
CA GLN A 360 -37.61 -11.77 -15.38
C GLN A 360 -36.20 -11.69 -15.93
N TYR A 361 -35.27 -12.38 -15.25
CA TYR A 361 -33.86 -12.48 -15.66
C TYR A 361 -33.50 -13.96 -15.86
N GLU A 362 -33.23 -14.35 -17.10
CA GLU A 362 -32.78 -15.68 -17.47
C GLU A 362 -31.26 -15.70 -17.65
N PHE A 363 -30.57 -16.53 -16.88
CA PHE A 363 -29.14 -16.80 -17.06
C PHE A 363 -28.95 -18.16 -17.72
N ALA A 364 -28.06 -18.20 -18.72
CA ALA A 364 -27.72 -19.45 -19.38
C ALA A 364 -26.22 -19.62 -19.58
N PHE A 365 -25.72 -20.81 -19.31
CA PHE A 365 -24.37 -21.28 -19.59
C PHE A 365 -24.40 -22.04 -20.92
N HIS A 366 -23.51 -21.71 -21.82
CA HIS A 366 -23.42 -22.32 -23.15
C HIS A 366 -22.05 -23.00 -23.33
N ASP A 367 -22.02 -24.32 -23.13
CA ASP A 367 -20.82 -25.16 -23.28
C ASP A 367 -19.60 -24.63 -22.50
N VAL A 368 -19.83 -24.22 -21.24
CA VAL A 368 -18.85 -23.54 -20.41
C VAL A 368 -17.87 -24.55 -19.80
N SER A 369 -16.56 -24.29 -20.01
CA SER A 369 -15.48 -24.98 -19.31
C SER A 369 -14.59 -23.95 -18.59
N PHE A 370 -14.04 -24.34 -17.43
CA PHE A 370 -13.21 -23.45 -16.63
C PHE A 370 -12.11 -24.17 -15.87
N SER A 371 -10.91 -23.57 -15.88
CA SER A 371 -9.78 -23.92 -15.03
C SER A 371 -9.30 -22.66 -14.29
N TYR A 372 -8.93 -22.80 -13.01
CA TYR A 372 -8.37 -21.67 -12.27
C TYR A 372 -7.03 -21.22 -12.85
N PRO A 373 -6.71 -19.91 -12.77
CA PRO A 373 -5.42 -19.38 -13.23
C PRO A 373 -4.24 -20.13 -12.60
N GLY A 374 -3.24 -20.45 -13.43
CA GLY A 374 -2.04 -21.19 -13.00
C GLY A 374 -2.21 -22.72 -12.92
N THR A 375 -3.39 -23.26 -13.23
CA THR A 375 -3.63 -24.70 -13.33
C THR A 375 -4.21 -25.05 -14.70
N ASN A 376 -3.89 -26.26 -15.18
CA ASN A 376 -4.51 -26.83 -16.39
C ASN A 376 -5.57 -27.88 -16.05
N ILE A 377 -5.94 -27.98 -14.77
CA ILE A 377 -6.93 -28.96 -14.31
C ILE A 377 -8.31 -28.31 -14.47
N PRO A 378 -9.20 -28.86 -15.30
CA PRO A 378 -10.53 -28.32 -15.46
C PRO A 378 -11.35 -28.58 -14.19
N VAL A 379 -12.04 -27.54 -13.73
CA VAL A 379 -12.97 -27.60 -12.59
C VAL A 379 -14.41 -27.71 -13.09
N LEU A 380 -14.71 -27.10 -14.23
CA LEU A 380 -15.98 -27.27 -14.95
C LEU A 380 -15.69 -27.68 -16.39
N GLU A 381 -16.45 -28.62 -16.90
CA GLU A 381 -16.30 -29.16 -18.25
C GLU A 381 -17.65 -29.23 -18.96
N HIS A 382 -17.75 -28.51 -20.07
CA HIS A 382 -18.89 -28.56 -21.01
C HIS A 382 -20.25 -28.34 -20.30
N VAL A 383 -20.33 -27.40 -19.36
CA VAL A 383 -21.55 -27.10 -18.61
C VAL A 383 -22.51 -26.31 -19.52
N THR A 384 -23.67 -26.88 -19.79
CA THR A 384 -24.81 -26.20 -20.44
C THR A 384 -26.00 -26.23 -19.49
N LEU A 385 -26.47 -25.04 -19.06
CA LEU A 385 -27.45 -24.91 -18.01
C LEU A 385 -28.17 -23.58 -18.18
N SER A 386 -29.47 -23.52 -17.90
CA SER A 386 -30.22 -22.27 -17.74
C SER A 386 -30.93 -22.25 -16.40
N PHE A 387 -31.03 -21.06 -15.82
CA PHE A 387 -31.84 -20.79 -14.63
C PHE A 387 -33.10 -20.07 -15.08
N ALA A 388 -34.25 -20.73 -14.85
CA ALA A 388 -35.54 -20.16 -15.21
C ALA A 388 -35.93 -19.04 -14.24
N VAL A 389 -36.67 -18.11 -14.77
CA VAL A 389 -37.14 -16.93 -14.02
C VAL A 389 -38.08 -17.34 -12.90
N GLY A 390 -37.83 -16.80 -11.70
CA GLY A 390 -38.67 -17.08 -10.52
C GLY A 390 -38.50 -18.49 -9.94
N GLU A 391 -37.62 -19.33 -10.53
CA GLU A 391 -37.35 -20.68 -10.09
C GLU A 391 -36.35 -20.70 -8.91
N LYS A 392 -36.62 -21.55 -7.94
CA LYS A 392 -35.70 -21.88 -6.86
C LYS A 392 -34.95 -23.15 -7.20
N THR A 393 -33.68 -22.99 -7.58
CA THR A 393 -32.82 -24.10 -8.02
C THR A 393 -31.85 -24.49 -6.91
N ALA A 394 -31.82 -25.76 -6.52
CA ALA A 394 -30.77 -26.32 -5.68
C ALA A 394 -29.62 -26.82 -6.54
N LEU A 395 -28.38 -26.40 -6.21
CA LEU A 395 -27.15 -26.92 -6.79
C LEU A 395 -26.47 -27.86 -5.80
N VAL A 396 -26.46 -29.14 -6.08
CA VAL A 396 -25.95 -30.18 -5.18
C VAL A 396 -24.81 -30.97 -5.82
N GLY A 397 -24.03 -31.67 -5.03
CA GLY A 397 -22.91 -32.49 -5.48
C GLY A 397 -21.85 -32.64 -4.40
N ARG A 398 -20.89 -33.53 -4.65
CA ARG A 398 -19.78 -33.77 -3.73
C ARG A 398 -18.88 -32.52 -3.56
N ASN A 399 -18.08 -32.53 -2.49
CA ASN A 399 -17.07 -31.49 -2.32
C ASN A 399 -16.09 -31.50 -3.49
N GLY A 400 -15.75 -30.31 -4.03
CA GLY A 400 -14.91 -30.21 -5.21
C GLY A 400 -15.61 -30.44 -6.56
N ALA A 401 -16.93 -30.67 -6.60
CA ALA A 401 -17.66 -30.86 -7.85
C ALA A 401 -17.78 -29.60 -8.74
N GLY A 402 -17.39 -28.42 -8.25
CA GLY A 402 -17.39 -27.16 -9.01
C GLY A 402 -18.54 -26.21 -8.70
N LYS A 403 -19.37 -26.48 -7.66
CA LYS A 403 -20.56 -25.67 -7.30
C LYS A 403 -20.26 -24.19 -7.08
N THR A 404 -19.36 -23.86 -6.15
CA THR A 404 -18.95 -22.48 -5.86
C THR A 404 -18.26 -21.83 -7.07
N THR A 405 -17.52 -22.61 -7.87
CA THR A 405 -16.90 -22.13 -9.10
C THR A 405 -17.93 -21.69 -10.14
N LEU A 406 -19.02 -22.45 -10.29
CA LEU A 406 -20.12 -22.08 -11.17
C LEU A 406 -20.76 -20.76 -10.77
N ILE A 407 -20.95 -20.53 -9.47
CA ILE A 407 -21.47 -19.26 -8.94
C ILE A 407 -20.47 -18.11 -9.16
N LYS A 408 -19.17 -18.35 -8.94
CA LYS A 408 -18.14 -17.33 -9.19
C LYS A 408 -18.12 -16.88 -10.65
N LEU A 409 -18.31 -17.81 -11.60
CA LEU A 409 -18.46 -17.50 -13.03
C LEU A 409 -19.77 -16.74 -13.32
N LEU A 410 -20.88 -17.17 -12.72
CA LEU A 410 -22.17 -16.48 -12.84
C LEU A 410 -22.08 -15.03 -12.34
N CYS A 411 -21.38 -14.79 -11.22
CA CYS A 411 -21.15 -13.45 -10.68
C CYS A 411 -20.08 -12.65 -11.47
N ARG A 412 -19.50 -13.22 -12.52
CA ARG A 412 -18.43 -12.62 -13.33
C ARG A 412 -17.19 -12.25 -12.50
N LEU A 413 -16.88 -13.03 -11.44
CA LEU A 413 -15.63 -12.92 -10.70
C LEU A 413 -14.47 -13.54 -11.50
N TYR A 414 -14.76 -14.52 -12.36
CA TYR A 414 -13.87 -15.13 -13.34
C TYR A 414 -14.53 -15.18 -14.71
N GLU A 415 -13.73 -15.27 -15.76
CA GLU A 415 -14.20 -15.55 -17.10
C GLU A 415 -14.05 -17.04 -17.45
N PRO A 416 -14.99 -17.65 -18.19
CA PRO A 416 -14.87 -19.04 -18.60
C PRO A 416 -13.67 -19.23 -19.54
N THR A 417 -12.97 -20.39 -19.42
CA THR A 417 -11.86 -20.74 -20.31
C THR A 417 -12.38 -21.03 -21.74
N SER A 418 -13.57 -21.63 -21.86
CA SER A 418 -14.29 -21.82 -23.13
C SER A 418 -15.79 -21.72 -22.90
N GLY A 419 -16.55 -21.49 -23.98
CA GLY A 419 -17.98 -21.22 -23.90
C GLY A 419 -18.28 -19.79 -23.49
N TYR A 420 -19.52 -19.49 -23.13
CA TYR A 420 -19.97 -18.16 -22.69
C TYR A 420 -21.23 -18.26 -21.83
N ILE A 421 -21.50 -17.20 -21.08
CA ILE A 421 -22.67 -17.06 -20.21
C ILE A 421 -23.52 -15.92 -20.74
N THR A 422 -24.83 -16.07 -20.73
CA THR A 422 -25.76 -15.03 -21.16
C THR A 422 -26.73 -14.63 -20.05
N LEU A 423 -27.12 -13.35 -20.08
CA LEU A 423 -28.26 -12.82 -19.36
C LEU A 423 -29.28 -12.35 -20.41
N ASN A 424 -30.49 -12.92 -20.40
CA ASN A 424 -31.54 -12.67 -21.39
C ASN A 424 -31.05 -12.83 -22.84
N GLY A 425 -30.23 -13.85 -23.11
CA GLY A 425 -29.65 -14.15 -24.41
C GLY A 425 -28.48 -13.27 -24.85
N ILE A 426 -28.09 -12.28 -24.05
CA ILE A 426 -26.93 -11.41 -24.31
C ILE A 426 -25.75 -11.84 -23.44
N ASP A 427 -24.57 -11.98 -24.06
CA ASP A 427 -23.33 -12.31 -23.36
C ASP A 427 -23.07 -11.33 -22.20
N ILE A 428 -22.84 -11.88 -21.00
CA ILE A 428 -22.66 -11.08 -19.77
C ILE A 428 -21.48 -10.10 -19.85
N ARG A 429 -20.49 -10.35 -20.70
CA ARG A 429 -19.35 -9.47 -20.93
C ARG A 429 -19.73 -8.14 -21.58
N LYS A 430 -20.88 -8.07 -22.26
CA LYS A 430 -21.36 -6.85 -22.92
C LYS A 430 -22.01 -5.85 -21.95
N TYR A 431 -22.40 -6.30 -20.75
CA TYR A 431 -22.97 -5.43 -19.73
C TYR A 431 -21.89 -4.69 -18.95
N SER A 432 -22.22 -3.48 -18.46
CA SER A 432 -21.43 -2.79 -17.46
C SER A 432 -21.29 -3.66 -16.21
N TYR A 433 -20.07 -3.89 -15.77
CA TYR A 433 -19.79 -4.78 -14.61
C TYR A 433 -20.50 -4.29 -13.34
N LYS A 434 -20.47 -2.97 -13.12
CA LYS A 434 -21.12 -2.35 -11.95
C LYS A 434 -22.63 -2.60 -11.94
N GLU A 435 -23.29 -2.50 -13.08
CA GLU A 435 -24.73 -2.74 -13.18
C GLU A 435 -25.04 -4.24 -13.14
N TYR A 436 -24.21 -5.05 -13.80
CA TYR A 436 -24.35 -6.51 -13.78
C TYR A 436 -24.31 -7.07 -12.34
N THR A 437 -23.36 -6.63 -11.53
CA THR A 437 -23.25 -7.08 -10.13
C THR A 437 -24.38 -6.58 -9.24
N GLN A 438 -25.11 -5.54 -9.64
CA GLN A 438 -26.30 -5.09 -8.92
C GLN A 438 -27.48 -6.07 -9.05
N ALA A 439 -27.51 -6.89 -10.10
CA ALA A 439 -28.57 -7.89 -10.29
C ALA A 439 -28.50 -9.07 -9.29
N PHE A 440 -27.41 -9.17 -8.53
CA PHE A 440 -27.18 -10.29 -7.61
C PHE A 440 -27.18 -9.87 -6.14
N SER A 441 -27.84 -10.64 -5.31
CA SER A 441 -27.66 -10.70 -3.85
C SER A 441 -27.00 -12.03 -3.52
N VAL A 442 -25.74 -12.00 -3.06
CA VAL A 442 -24.94 -13.22 -2.85
C VAL A 442 -24.49 -13.32 -1.40
N VAL A 443 -24.65 -14.50 -0.82
CA VAL A 443 -23.99 -14.89 0.44
C VAL A 443 -23.06 -16.05 0.11
N PHE A 444 -21.75 -15.79 0.15
CA PHE A 444 -20.73 -16.84 -0.02
C PHE A 444 -20.52 -17.62 1.27
N GLN A 445 -20.01 -18.84 1.18
CA GLN A 445 -19.68 -19.70 2.31
C GLN A 445 -18.67 -19.03 3.27
N ASP A 446 -17.69 -18.33 2.72
CA ASP A 446 -16.63 -17.59 3.41
C ASP A 446 -16.94 -16.09 3.56
N PHE A 447 -18.21 -15.75 3.83
CA PHE A 447 -18.62 -14.36 4.02
C PHE A 447 -17.83 -13.67 5.13
N HIS A 448 -17.60 -12.38 4.97
CA HIS A 448 -16.94 -11.55 5.97
C HIS A 448 -17.83 -10.37 6.40
N LEU A 449 -17.83 -10.12 7.71
CA LEU A 449 -18.35 -8.88 8.29
C LEU A 449 -17.18 -7.97 8.64
N PHE A 450 -17.42 -6.67 8.53
CA PHE A 450 -16.40 -5.66 8.79
C PHE A 450 -16.47 -5.15 10.23
N SER A 451 -15.37 -4.69 10.78
CA SER A 451 -15.32 -4.00 12.09
C SER A 451 -15.94 -2.59 11.97
N LEU A 452 -17.21 -2.57 11.54
CA LEU A 452 -18.06 -1.40 11.33
C LEU A 452 -19.36 -1.59 12.11
N PRO A 453 -20.22 -0.56 12.27
CA PRO A 453 -21.56 -0.70 12.80
C PRO A 453 -22.39 -1.76 12.06
N LEU A 454 -23.32 -2.39 12.76
CA LEU A 454 -24.15 -3.47 12.21
C LEU A 454 -25.01 -2.97 11.03
N ASP A 455 -25.59 -1.78 11.14
CA ASP A 455 -26.38 -1.14 10.09
C ASP A 455 -25.54 -0.88 8.83
N GLU A 456 -24.30 -0.38 8.96
CA GLU A 456 -23.38 -0.20 7.85
C GLU A 456 -22.94 -1.54 7.23
N ASN A 457 -22.80 -2.59 8.04
CA ASN A 457 -22.53 -3.94 7.56
C ASN A 457 -23.67 -4.51 6.72
N ILE A 458 -24.91 -4.22 7.07
CA ILE A 458 -26.11 -4.71 6.35
C ILE A 458 -26.34 -3.87 5.10
N ALA A 459 -26.35 -2.54 5.23
CA ALA A 459 -26.58 -1.64 4.11
C ALA A 459 -25.45 -1.63 3.09
N ALA A 460 -24.25 -2.03 3.50
CA ALA A 460 -23.01 -1.92 2.71
C ALA A 460 -22.80 -0.50 2.15
N GLY A 461 -23.18 0.53 2.92
CA GLY A 461 -23.12 1.93 2.52
C GLY A 461 -23.35 2.88 3.68
N THR A 462 -23.22 4.19 3.40
CA THR A 462 -23.39 5.28 4.37
C THR A 462 -24.82 5.85 4.39
N GLU A 463 -25.57 5.68 3.31
CA GLU A 463 -26.98 6.04 3.21
C GLU A 463 -27.82 4.80 3.52
N ILE A 464 -28.51 4.82 4.65
CA ILE A 464 -29.24 3.66 5.18
C ILE A 464 -30.74 3.93 5.11
N ASP A 465 -31.46 3.05 4.40
CA ASP A 465 -32.92 2.99 4.47
C ASP A 465 -33.33 2.21 5.72
N GLU A 466 -33.80 2.93 6.72
CA GLU A 466 -34.19 2.37 8.02
C GLU A 466 -35.33 1.35 7.89
N ALA A 467 -36.28 1.57 6.98
CA ALA A 467 -37.41 0.66 6.78
C ALA A 467 -36.93 -0.68 6.17
N ALA A 468 -36.07 -0.62 5.15
CA ALA A 468 -35.45 -1.79 4.53
C ALA A 468 -34.54 -2.54 5.53
N LEU A 469 -33.79 -1.80 6.37
CA LEU A 469 -32.94 -2.38 7.42
C LEU A 469 -33.77 -3.17 8.43
N GLN A 470 -34.81 -2.57 9.01
CA GLN A 470 -35.68 -3.22 10.00
C GLN A 470 -36.39 -4.43 9.39
N SER A 471 -36.88 -4.32 8.15
CA SER A 471 -37.48 -5.43 7.42
C SER A 471 -36.51 -6.60 7.25
N SER A 472 -35.27 -6.30 6.88
CA SER A 472 -34.22 -7.32 6.67
C SER A 472 -33.85 -8.02 7.97
N LEU A 473 -33.71 -7.26 9.08
CA LEU A 473 -33.42 -7.79 10.40
C LEU A 473 -34.56 -8.68 10.94
N ALA A 474 -35.81 -8.27 10.72
CA ALA A 474 -36.98 -9.05 11.13
C ALA A 474 -37.06 -10.38 10.37
N LYS A 475 -36.80 -10.35 9.06
CA LYS A 475 -36.80 -11.54 8.19
C LYS A 475 -35.77 -12.60 8.58
N VAL A 476 -34.62 -12.19 9.15
CA VAL A 476 -33.58 -13.14 9.59
C VAL A 476 -33.63 -13.43 11.09
N GLY A 477 -34.63 -12.94 11.81
CA GLY A 477 -34.81 -13.19 13.25
C GLY A 477 -33.71 -12.55 14.12
N LEU A 478 -33.16 -11.40 13.72
CA LEU A 478 -32.14 -10.67 14.50
C LEU A 478 -32.71 -9.53 15.34
N THR A 479 -34.03 -9.23 15.27
CA THR A 479 -34.64 -8.06 15.93
C THR A 479 -34.38 -8.07 17.43
N ASP A 480 -34.65 -9.19 18.11
CA ASP A 480 -34.48 -9.31 19.56
C ASP A 480 -33.02 -9.20 19.98
N ARG A 481 -32.12 -9.77 19.18
CA ARG A 481 -30.68 -9.67 19.43
C ARG A 481 -30.18 -8.23 19.30
N VAL A 482 -30.65 -7.51 18.30
CA VAL A 482 -30.29 -6.09 18.06
C VAL A 482 -30.74 -5.23 19.25
N GLN A 483 -31.91 -5.48 19.84
CA GLN A 483 -32.35 -4.76 21.04
C GLN A 483 -31.46 -4.99 22.27
N GLN A 484 -30.77 -6.13 22.34
CA GLN A 484 -29.83 -6.46 23.41
C GLN A 484 -28.42 -5.87 23.20
N LEU A 485 -28.13 -5.38 22.01
CA LEU A 485 -26.84 -4.77 21.72
C LEU A 485 -26.71 -3.37 22.35
N PRO A 486 -25.51 -2.96 22.82
CA PRO A 486 -25.34 -1.71 23.58
C PRO A 486 -25.83 -0.44 22.87
N GLN A 487 -25.78 -0.40 21.54
CA GLN A 487 -26.19 0.73 20.70
C GLN A 487 -27.19 0.30 19.61
N GLY A 488 -27.90 -0.85 19.82
CA GLY A 488 -28.79 -1.40 18.82
C GLY A 488 -28.08 -1.65 17.49
N VAL A 489 -28.69 -1.24 16.37
CA VAL A 489 -28.13 -1.39 15.01
C VAL A 489 -26.81 -0.66 14.80
N ARG A 490 -26.52 0.39 15.58
CA ARG A 490 -25.26 1.16 15.51
C ARG A 490 -24.12 0.53 16.31
N THR A 491 -24.34 -0.62 16.92
CA THR A 491 -23.29 -1.35 17.63
C THR A 491 -22.21 -1.79 16.64
N ARG A 492 -20.96 -1.41 16.94
CA ARG A 492 -19.79 -1.82 16.14
C ARG A 492 -19.52 -3.30 16.35
N LEU A 493 -19.23 -4.02 15.27
CA LEU A 493 -18.84 -5.42 15.31
C LEU A 493 -17.32 -5.54 15.48
N TYR A 494 -16.91 -6.62 16.16
CA TYR A 494 -15.53 -6.99 16.44
C TYR A 494 -14.72 -5.96 17.26
N ASN A 495 -13.91 -6.47 18.16
CA ASN A 495 -13.20 -5.66 19.15
C ASN A 495 -11.83 -5.12 18.69
N ASN A 496 -11.63 -4.90 17.40
CA ASN A 496 -10.34 -4.43 16.87
C ASN A 496 -9.87 -3.08 17.44
N ASN A 497 -10.79 -2.29 18.05
CA ASN A 497 -10.49 -0.95 18.63
C ASN A 497 -11.00 -0.79 20.07
N GLY A 498 -11.25 -1.86 20.80
CA GLY A 498 -11.61 -1.83 22.23
C GLY A 498 -13.07 -1.58 22.56
N SER A 499 -14.00 -1.51 21.58
CA SER A 499 -15.40 -1.17 21.84
C SER A 499 -16.42 -1.95 20.99
N GLY A 500 -16.03 -3.00 20.30
CA GLY A 500 -16.91 -3.81 19.46
C GLY A 500 -17.52 -5.02 20.19
N VAL A 501 -18.57 -5.58 19.62
CA VAL A 501 -19.24 -6.81 20.09
C VAL A 501 -19.00 -7.93 19.07
N ASP A 502 -18.59 -9.10 19.56
CA ASP A 502 -18.48 -10.28 18.72
C ASP A 502 -19.86 -10.95 18.58
N LEU A 503 -20.16 -11.34 17.35
CA LEU A 503 -21.36 -12.11 17.03
C LEU A 503 -21.01 -13.60 17.06
N SER A 504 -21.96 -14.44 17.50
CA SER A 504 -21.86 -15.89 17.30
C SER A 504 -21.84 -16.22 15.80
N GLY A 505 -21.30 -17.37 15.41
CA GLY A 505 -21.26 -17.80 14.01
C GLY A 505 -22.63 -17.73 13.32
N GLY A 506 -23.69 -18.14 14.02
CA GLY A 506 -25.06 -18.08 13.51
C GLY A 506 -25.61 -16.65 13.39
N GLU A 507 -25.28 -15.75 14.33
CA GLU A 507 -25.65 -14.33 14.25
C GLU A 507 -24.91 -13.62 13.10
N ALA A 508 -23.63 -13.93 12.92
CA ALA A 508 -22.82 -13.40 11.81
C ALA A 508 -23.38 -13.85 10.46
N GLN A 509 -23.78 -15.12 10.36
CA GLN A 509 -24.37 -15.68 9.14
C GLN A 509 -25.73 -15.03 8.84
N ARG A 510 -26.61 -14.88 9.83
CA ARG A 510 -27.88 -14.15 9.68
C ARG A 510 -27.68 -12.69 9.29
N THR A 511 -26.61 -12.05 9.77
CA THR A 511 -26.25 -10.68 9.35
C THR A 511 -25.84 -10.64 7.88
N ALA A 512 -25.06 -11.61 7.38
CA ALA A 512 -24.72 -11.71 5.96
C ALA A 512 -25.96 -11.94 5.08
N ILE A 513 -26.92 -12.72 5.55
CA ILE A 513 -28.20 -12.91 4.87
C ILE A 513 -29.03 -11.62 4.88
N ALA A 514 -29.07 -10.90 6.01
CA ALA A 514 -29.74 -9.58 6.09
C ALA A 514 -29.16 -8.59 5.08
N ARG A 515 -27.83 -8.58 4.87
CA ARG A 515 -27.16 -7.79 3.83
C ARG A 515 -27.67 -8.14 2.42
N ALA A 516 -27.80 -9.42 2.12
CA ALA A 516 -28.31 -9.86 0.83
C ALA A 516 -29.79 -9.47 0.62
N LEU A 517 -30.61 -9.52 1.67
CA LEU A 517 -32.02 -9.12 1.64
C LEU A 517 -32.18 -7.60 1.52
N TYR A 518 -31.35 -6.83 2.21
CA TYR A 518 -31.36 -5.37 2.14
C TYR A 518 -31.05 -4.87 0.73
N LYS A 519 -30.13 -5.53 0.02
CA LYS A 519 -29.80 -5.22 -1.38
C LYS A 519 -30.97 -5.41 -2.33
N ASP A 520 -31.88 -6.32 -2.01
CA ASP A 520 -33.13 -6.62 -2.72
C ASP A 520 -32.98 -6.90 -4.23
N ALA A 521 -31.88 -7.55 -4.63
CA ALA A 521 -31.60 -7.88 -6.02
C ALA A 521 -32.57 -8.94 -6.58
N PRO A 522 -32.82 -8.96 -7.91
CA PRO A 522 -33.73 -9.92 -8.54
C PRO A 522 -33.20 -11.36 -8.55
N PHE A 523 -31.88 -11.56 -8.46
CA PHE A 523 -31.24 -12.87 -8.44
C PHE A 523 -30.53 -13.10 -7.10
N VAL A 524 -30.91 -14.14 -6.36
CA VAL A 524 -30.40 -14.44 -5.01
C VAL A 524 -29.57 -15.71 -5.05
N ILE A 525 -28.35 -15.65 -4.53
CA ILE A 525 -27.46 -16.81 -4.44
C ILE A 525 -27.05 -17.01 -2.99
N LEU A 526 -27.23 -18.23 -2.51
CA LEU A 526 -26.88 -18.61 -1.15
C LEU A 526 -25.96 -19.84 -1.20
N ASP A 527 -24.69 -19.65 -0.86
CA ASP A 527 -23.70 -20.73 -0.82
C ASP A 527 -23.54 -21.21 0.63
N GLU A 528 -24.11 -22.38 0.92
CA GLU A 528 -24.13 -23.00 2.25
C GLU A 528 -24.61 -22.08 3.39
N PRO A 529 -25.79 -21.45 3.26
CA PRO A 529 -26.22 -20.38 4.16
C PRO A 529 -26.55 -20.84 5.58
N THR A 530 -26.43 -22.11 5.90
CA THR A 530 -26.82 -22.72 7.18
C THR A 530 -25.71 -23.53 7.84
N ALA A 531 -24.47 -23.43 7.34
CA ALA A 531 -23.34 -24.23 7.84
C ALA A 531 -23.06 -24.04 9.34
N ALA A 532 -23.33 -22.85 9.91
CA ALA A 532 -23.10 -22.51 11.31
C ALA A 532 -24.39 -22.56 12.18
N LEU A 533 -25.51 -23.07 11.65
CA LEU A 533 -26.79 -23.10 12.33
C LEU A 533 -27.15 -24.50 12.84
N ASP A 534 -27.88 -24.53 13.96
CA ASP A 534 -28.51 -25.77 14.43
C ASP A 534 -29.65 -26.18 13.51
N PRO A 535 -30.11 -27.47 13.55
CA PRO A 535 -31.13 -27.99 12.64
C PRO A 535 -32.49 -27.28 12.72
N ILE A 536 -32.85 -26.72 13.90
CA ILE A 536 -34.11 -26.01 14.10
C ILE A 536 -34.05 -24.63 13.46
N ALA A 537 -33.01 -23.88 13.78
CA ALA A 537 -32.76 -22.57 13.18
C ALA A 537 -32.57 -22.66 11.66
N GLU A 538 -31.99 -23.75 11.17
CA GLU A 538 -31.90 -24.04 9.75
C GLU A 538 -33.27 -24.20 9.09
N ALA A 539 -34.14 -25.03 9.64
CA ALA A 539 -35.47 -25.24 9.10
C ALA A 539 -36.28 -23.94 9.06
N GLU A 540 -36.22 -23.13 10.13
CA GLU A 540 -36.85 -21.81 10.19
C GLU A 540 -36.33 -20.87 9.09
N ILE A 541 -35.02 -20.85 8.85
CA ILE A 541 -34.42 -20.01 7.81
C ILE A 541 -34.83 -20.48 6.41
N TYR A 542 -34.90 -21.79 6.14
CA TYR A 542 -35.34 -22.27 4.83
C TYR A 542 -36.81 -21.96 4.56
N GLU A 543 -37.68 -22.08 5.58
CA GLU A 543 -39.09 -21.68 5.47
C GLU A 543 -39.19 -20.16 5.19
N GLN A 544 -38.43 -19.36 5.91
CA GLN A 544 -38.34 -17.93 5.68
C GLN A 544 -37.76 -17.60 4.31
N PHE A 545 -36.72 -18.32 3.83
CA PHE A 545 -36.18 -18.13 2.50
C PHE A 545 -37.19 -18.35 1.39
N SER A 546 -38.06 -19.33 1.54
CA SER A 546 -39.13 -19.53 0.57
C SER A 546 -40.06 -18.32 0.44
N GLN A 547 -40.30 -17.61 1.54
CA GLN A 547 -41.07 -16.36 1.55
C GLN A 547 -40.23 -15.16 1.04
N MET A 548 -38.96 -15.08 1.40
CA MET A 548 -38.03 -14.00 1.05
C MET A 548 -37.69 -13.94 -0.45
N THR A 549 -37.65 -15.10 -1.09
CA THR A 549 -37.37 -15.25 -2.50
C THR A 549 -38.61 -15.38 -3.38
N ALA A 550 -39.79 -15.10 -2.81
CA ALA A 550 -41.04 -15.11 -3.56
C ALA A 550 -40.96 -14.12 -4.75
N GLY A 551 -41.13 -14.63 -5.97
CA GLY A 551 -41.06 -13.83 -7.18
C GLY A 551 -39.62 -13.52 -7.67
N LYS A 552 -38.58 -14.05 -7.00
CA LYS A 552 -37.17 -13.91 -7.42
C LYS A 552 -36.59 -15.23 -7.89
N THR A 553 -35.61 -15.17 -8.76
CA THR A 553 -34.81 -16.34 -9.13
C THR A 553 -33.78 -16.60 -8.02
N ALA A 554 -33.73 -17.83 -7.51
CA ALA A 554 -32.83 -18.17 -6.42
C ALA A 554 -32.02 -19.43 -6.67
N VAL A 555 -30.72 -19.39 -6.38
CA VAL A 555 -29.84 -20.56 -6.44
C VAL A 555 -29.31 -20.85 -5.02
N TYR A 556 -29.54 -22.07 -4.58
CA TYR A 556 -29.11 -22.58 -3.29
C TYR A 556 -28.02 -23.63 -3.49
N ILE A 557 -26.85 -23.41 -2.94
CA ILE A 557 -25.86 -24.47 -2.77
C ILE A 557 -26.03 -25.03 -1.38
N SER A 558 -26.32 -26.32 -1.29
CA SER A 558 -26.44 -26.99 0.00
C SER A 558 -25.75 -28.34 -0.01
N HIS A 559 -25.08 -28.63 1.11
CA HIS A 559 -24.61 -29.97 1.43
C HIS A 559 -25.64 -30.78 2.19
N ARG A 560 -26.74 -30.16 2.63
CA ARG A 560 -27.83 -30.81 3.36
C ARG A 560 -29.01 -31.09 2.42
N MET A 561 -29.24 -32.36 2.13
CA MET A 561 -30.26 -32.77 1.17
C MET A 561 -31.68 -32.46 1.63
N SER A 562 -31.91 -32.28 2.93
CA SER A 562 -33.23 -31.88 3.50
C SER A 562 -33.70 -30.53 2.94
N SER A 563 -32.78 -29.60 2.67
CA SER A 563 -33.13 -28.28 2.13
C SER A 563 -33.53 -28.30 0.66
N CYS A 564 -33.12 -29.33 -0.11
CA CYS A 564 -33.47 -29.45 -1.53
C CYS A 564 -34.97 -29.65 -1.79
N LYS A 565 -35.74 -30.12 -0.77
CA LYS A 565 -37.20 -30.28 -0.87
C LYS A 565 -37.94 -28.97 -1.07
N PHE A 566 -37.38 -27.85 -0.67
CA PHE A 566 -37.97 -26.51 -0.82
C PHE A 566 -37.70 -25.87 -2.17
N CYS A 567 -36.91 -26.54 -3.06
CA CYS A 567 -36.53 -26.04 -4.37
C CYS A 567 -37.40 -26.65 -5.46
N ASP A 568 -37.69 -25.84 -6.47
CA ASP A 568 -38.49 -26.25 -7.63
C ASP A 568 -37.72 -27.20 -8.56
N ARG A 569 -36.39 -27.03 -8.60
CA ARG A 569 -35.48 -27.79 -9.43
C ARG A 569 -34.18 -28.11 -8.71
N ILE A 570 -33.60 -29.23 -8.98
CA ILE A 570 -32.33 -29.71 -8.41
C ILE A 570 -31.39 -30.07 -9.55
N ILE A 571 -30.20 -29.49 -9.52
CA ILE A 571 -29.12 -29.75 -10.46
C ILE A 571 -27.99 -30.43 -9.69
N VAL A 572 -27.58 -31.61 -10.17
CA VAL A 572 -26.49 -32.38 -9.57
C VAL A 572 -25.22 -32.18 -10.39
N LEU A 573 -24.22 -31.58 -9.75
CA LEU A 573 -22.86 -31.50 -10.31
C LEU A 573 -22.03 -32.68 -9.83
N ASP A 574 -21.37 -33.35 -10.76
CA ASP A 574 -20.39 -34.38 -10.46
C ASP A 574 -19.20 -34.25 -11.42
N HIS A 575 -17.97 -34.26 -10.87
CA HIS A 575 -16.72 -34.09 -11.62
C HIS A 575 -16.75 -32.94 -12.64
N GLY A 576 -17.28 -31.79 -12.26
CA GLY A 576 -17.33 -30.58 -13.09
C GLY A 576 -18.37 -30.60 -14.22
N ARG A 577 -19.26 -31.58 -14.25
CA ARG A 577 -20.32 -31.74 -15.27
C ARG A 577 -21.69 -31.82 -14.63
N ILE A 578 -22.74 -31.46 -15.35
CA ILE A 578 -24.11 -31.68 -14.92
C ILE A 578 -24.41 -33.19 -15.12
N ALA A 579 -24.63 -33.87 -14.01
CA ALA A 579 -24.92 -35.30 -14.00
C ALA A 579 -26.43 -35.57 -14.01
N GLU A 580 -27.21 -34.82 -13.24
CA GLU A 580 -28.65 -34.99 -13.13
C GLU A 580 -29.33 -33.61 -13.01
N ASP A 581 -30.56 -33.53 -13.52
CA ASP A 581 -31.39 -32.33 -13.52
C ASP A 581 -32.88 -32.74 -13.41
N GLY A 582 -33.57 -32.25 -12.40
CA GLY A 582 -34.96 -32.62 -12.17
C GLY A 582 -35.54 -32.10 -10.86
N THR A 583 -36.71 -32.60 -10.50
CA THR A 583 -37.34 -32.32 -9.19
C THR A 583 -36.88 -33.34 -8.14
N HIS A 584 -37.14 -33.04 -6.85
CA HIS A 584 -36.85 -33.96 -5.75
C HIS A 584 -37.40 -35.37 -5.97
N ASP A 585 -38.67 -35.46 -6.35
CA ASP A 585 -39.35 -36.75 -6.51
C ASP A 585 -38.83 -37.54 -7.72
N THR A 586 -38.57 -36.84 -8.85
CA THR A 586 -38.03 -37.48 -10.05
C THR A 586 -36.61 -38.01 -9.86
N LEU A 587 -35.75 -37.24 -9.17
CA LEU A 587 -34.38 -37.65 -8.92
C LEU A 587 -34.25 -38.77 -7.89
N LEU A 588 -35.13 -38.82 -6.90
CA LEU A 588 -35.22 -39.97 -5.99
C LEU A 588 -35.67 -41.24 -6.70
N ALA A 589 -36.71 -41.15 -7.56
CA ALA A 589 -37.21 -42.28 -8.29
C ALA A 589 -36.19 -42.86 -9.31
N ASN A 590 -35.25 -42.02 -9.77
CA ASN A 590 -34.20 -42.44 -10.71
C ASN A 590 -33.07 -43.26 -10.05
N HIS A 591 -33.01 -43.32 -8.71
CA HIS A 591 -31.97 -44.03 -7.96
C HIS A 591 -30.55 -43.68 -8.38
N GLY A 592 -30.33 -42.42 -8.77
CA GLY A 592 -29.04 -41.90 -9.25
C GLY A 592 -28.15 -41.36 -8.17
N ILE A 593 -27.29 -40.38 -8.53
CA ILE A 593 -26.33 -39.73 -7.63
C ILE A 593 -27.10 -38.97 -6.52
N TYR A 594 -28.16 -38.27 -6.90
CA TYR A 594 -28.99 -37.52 -5.94
C TYR A 594 -29.62 -38.44 -4.89
N ALA A 595 -30.24 -39.53 -5.32
CA ALA A 595 -30.88 -40.50 -4.41
C ALA A 595 -29.84 -41.09 -3.43
N ASN A 596 -28.66 -41.45 -3.92
CA ASN A 596 -27.58 -42.00 -3.10
C ASN A 596 -27.09 -40.96 -2.06
N LEU A 597 -26.90 -39.70 -2.45
CA LEU A 597 -26.50 -38.62 -1.53
C LEU A 597 -27.62 -38.41 -0.46
N TYR A 598 -28.87 -38.40 -0.87
CA TYR A 598 -30.00 -38.20 0.01
C TYR A 598 -30.16 -39.36 1.03
N GLU A 599 -30.14 -40.61 0.58
CA GLU A 599 -30.24 -41.80 1.43
C GLU A 599 -29.07 -41.92 2.40
N THR A 600 -27.85 -41.63 1.94
CA THR A 600 -26.68 -41.63 2.80
C THR A 600 -26.81 -40.61 3.94
N GLN A 601 -27.32 -39.41 3.67
CA GLN A 601 -27.53 -38.41 4.71
C GLN A 601 -28.70 -38.78 5.62
N ALA A 602 -29.79 -39.31 5.08
CA ALA A 602 -30.96 -39.72 5.88
C ALA A 602 -30.63 -40.79 6.93
N GLN A 603 -29.65 -41.67 6.62
CA GLN A 603 -29.19 -42.70 7.58
C GLN A 603 -28.53 -42.11 8.84
N TYR A 604 -28.01 -40.90 8.80
CA TYR A 604 -27.37 -40.24 9.97
C TYR A 604 -28.38 -39.43 10.82
N TYR A 605 -29.59 -39.26 10.35
CA TYR A 605 -30.63 -38.49 11.06
C TYR A 605 -31.79 -39.37 11.57
N THR A 606 -31.75 -40.68 11.31
CA THR A 606 -32.60 -41.71 11.89
C THR A 606 -31.87 -42.46 13.00
#